data_ef0d7ea818b4883a8accea25156509e3
#
_entry.id   ef0d7ea818b4883a8accea25156509e3
#
_cell.length_a   1.000
_cell.length_b   1.000
_cell.length_c   1.000
_cell.angle_alpha   90.00
_cell.angle_beta   90.00
_cell.angle_gamma   90.00
#
_symmetry.space_group_name_H-M   'P 1'
#
loop_
_entity.id
_entity.type
_entity.pdbx_description
1 polymer ?
#
loop_
_entity_poly.entity_id
_entity_poly.type
_entity_poly.pdbx_seq_one_letter_code
_entity_poly.pdbx_strand_id
1 'polypeptide(L)'
;MDIFLERRKKLADLLPDGSVAVIHSANQKIRNGDTDYSFRQDSDFLYLTNFNEADAALVIEKKGSTIFHLLCAEKDEVREKWEGPRLGPENVTQLGFESGFKIDDLIFKTTEFLEVQIIYFVKTKVKKNYSLH
;
A
#
# COMPACT_ATOMS: atom_id res chain seq x y z
N MET A 1 0.14 3.15 -21.95
CA MET A 1 0.07 4.03 -20.89
C MET A 1 -0.43 3.37 -19.65
N ASP A 2 0.20 3.61 -18.52
CA ASP A 2 -0.16 2.94 -17.32
C ASP A 2 -1.26 3.70 -16.61
N ILE A 3 -2.47 3.19 -16.68
CA ILE A 3 -3.59 3.87 -16.10
C ILE A 3 -3.49 3.92 -14.59
N PHE A 4 -2.83 2.94 -13.96
CA PHE A 4 -2.71 2.96 -12.51
C PHE A 4 -1.74 4.06 -12.08
N LEU A 5 -0.69 4.29 -12.84
CA LEU A 5 0.22 5.38 -12.53
C LEU A 5 -0.51 6.70 -12.67
N GLU A 6 -1.35 6.83 -13.67
CA GLU A 6 -2.08 8.07 -13.83
C GLU A 6 -3.04 8.31 -12.70
N ARG A 7 -3.66 7.25 -12.21
CA ARG A 7 -4.57 7.39 -11.08
C ARG A 7 -3.83 7.83 -9.83
N ARG A 8 -2.63 7.27 -9.62
CA ARG A 8 -1.83 7.66 -8.47
C ARG A 8 -1.38 9.11 -8.59
N LYS A 9 -1.07 9.54 -9.80
CA LYS A 9 -0.65 10.93 -10.00
C LYS A 9 -1.79 11.90 -9.74
N LYS A 10 -3.00 11.53 -10.13
CA LYS A 10 -4.12 12.39 -9.85
C LYS A 10 -4.36 12.52 -8.36
N LEU A 11 -4.21 11.45 -7.63
CA LEU A 11 -4.37 11.52 -6.19
C LEU A 11 -3.27 12.38 -5.59
N ALA A 12 -2.04 12.21 -6.05
CA ALA A 12 -0.93 12.99 -5.52
C ALA A 12 -1.11 14.48 -5.77
N ASP A 13 -1.76 14.83 -6.87
CA ASP A 13 -1.97 16.23 -7.17
C ASP A 13 -2.89 16.90 -6.15
N LEU A 14 -3.67 16.13 -5.45
CA LEU A 14 -4.55 16.69 -4.45
C LEU A 14 -3.87 16.84 -3.09
N LEU A 15 -2.67 16.35 -2.94
CA LEU A 15 -1.98 16.41 -1.67
C LEU A 15 -1.08 17.63 -1.63
N PRO A 16 -0.94 18.26 -0.49
CA PRO A 16 -0.03 19.39 -0.38
C PRO A 16 1.41 18.93 -0.41
N ASP A 17 2.29 19.81 -0.82
CA ASP A 17 3.70 19.49 -0.81
C ASP A 17 4.14 19.25 0.63
N GLY A 18 5.04 18.37 0.84
CA GLY A 18 5.51 18.06 2.18
C GLY A 18 4.67 17.03 2.89
N SER A 19 3.79 16.35 2.18
CA SER A 19 2.91 15.37 2.83
C SER A 19 3.23 13.95 2.45
N VAL A 20 2.74 13.04 3.24
CA VAL A 20 2.89 11.61 2.98
C VAL A 20 1.50 11.00 3.12
N ALA A 21 1.05 10.28 2.13
CA ALA A 21 -0.24 9.61 2.18
C ALA A 21 -0.04 8.11 2.24
N VAL A 22 -0.80 7.43 3.06
CA VAL A 22 -0.70 5.98 3.21
C VAL A 22 -2.05 5.37 2.88
N ILE A 23 -2.09 4.48 1.91
CA ILE A 23 -3.31 3.79 1.54
C ILE A 23 -3.09 2.31 1.77
N HIS A 24 -3.90 1.71 2.61
CA HIS A 24 -3.70 0.31 2.99
C HIS A 24 -4.47 -0.65 2.11
N SER A 25 -3.90 -1.82 1.90
CA SER A 25 -4.64 -2.90 1.26
C SER A 25 -5.51 -3.57 2.29
N ALA A 26 -6.29 -4.52 1.86
CA ALA A 26 -7.02 -5.37 2.79
C ALA A 26 -6.05 -6.30 3.49
N ASN A 27 -6.39 -6.70 4.68
CA ASN A 27 -5.56 -7.64 5.42
C ASN A 27 -6.01 -9.05 5.16
N GLN A 28 -5.09 -10.00 5.32
CA GLN A 28 -5.47 -11.35 5.16
C GLN A 28 -6.21 -11.79 6.39
N LYS A 29 -7.34 -12.44 6.23
CA LYS A 29 -8.09 -12.90 7.34
C LYS A 29 -7.91 -14.35 7.53
N ILE A 30 -7.79 -14.80 8.75
CA ILE A 30 -7.65 -16.18 9.04
C ILE A 30 -8.93 -16.69 9.56
N ARG A 31 -9.45 -17.77 9.00
CA ARG A 31 -10.64 -18.30 9.43
C ARG A 31 -10.40 -19.57 10.07
N ASN A 32 -10.87 -19.76 11.21
CA ASN A 32 -10.70 -20.95 11.87
C ASN A 32 -11.41 -22.03 11.29
N GLY A 33 -10.82 -22.92 10.78
CA GLY A 33 -11.45 -24.06 10.29
C GLY A 33 -12.25 -23.95 9.17
N ASP A 34 -12.44 -22.90 8.57
CA ASP A 34 -13.31 -22.91 7.64
C ASP A 34 -12.84 -22.76 6.45
N THR A 35 -12.91 -22.71 5.68
CA THR A 35 -12.47 -22.89 4.61
C THR A 35 -12.79 -22.04 3.61
N ASP A 36 -13.02 -22.06 2.65
CA ASP A 36 -13.47 -21.34 1.58
C ASP A 36 -13.52 -19.90 1.79
N TYR A 37 -12.54 -19.21 2.23
CA TYR A 37 -12.60 -17.86 2.42
C TYR A 37 -11.69 -17.24 1.44
N SER A 38 -12.17 -16.58 0.44
CA SER A 38 -11.38 -15.99 -0.58
C SER A 38 -10.94 -14.62 -0.17
N PHE A 39 -9.72 -14.26 -0.45
CA PHE A 39 -9.22 -12.93 -0.18
C PHE A 39 -9.86 -11.95 -1.12
N ARG A 40 -10.29 -10.82 -0.62
CA ARG A 40 -10.85 -9.81 -1.45
C ARG A 40 -10.12 -8.53 -1.18
N GLN A 41 -9.52 -7.94 -2.19
CA GLN A 41 -8.75 -6.74 -2.03
C GLN A 41 -9.63 -5.53 -1.81
N ASP A 42 -9.10 -4.54 -1.14
CA ASP A 42 -9.74 -3.27 -0.96
C ASP A 42 -9.86 -2.58 -2.31
N SER A 43 -11.03 -2.08 -2.62
CA SER A 43 -11.30 -1.54 -3.93
C SER A 43 -10.44 -0.35 -4.30
N ASP A 44 -10.24 0.56 -3.35
CA ASP A 44 -9.47 1.75 -3.66
C ASP A 44 -7.99 1.43 -3.81
N PHE A 45 -7.50 0.52 -3.00
CA PHE A 45 -6.11 0.12 -3.12
C PHE A 45 -5.89 -0.53 -4.48
N LEU A 46 -6.78 -1.40 -4.88
CA LEU A 46 -6.66 -2.07 -6.16
C LEU A 46 -6.78 -1.09 -7.31
N TYR A 47 -7.65 -0.12 -7.18
CA TYR A 47 -7.84 0.90 -8.20
C TYR A 47 -6.55 1.69 -8.43
N LEU A 48 -5.81 1.93 -7.37
CA LEU A 48 -4.60 2.74 -7.46
C LEU A 48 -3.35 1.94 -7.77
N THR A 49 -3.33 0.66 -7.46
CA THR A 49 -2.08 -0.09 -7.57
C THR A 49 -2.15 -1.30 -8.49
N ASN A 50 -3.30 -1.85 -8.70
CA ASN A 50 -3.49 -3.13 -9.39
C ASN A 50 -2.70 -4.24 -8.67
N PHE A 51 -2.45 -4.09 -7.38
CA PHE A 51 -1.68 -5.07 -6.63
C PHE A 51 -2.65 -5.86 -5.76
N ASN A 52 -2.72 -7.15 -5.97
CA ASN A 52 -3.75 -7.93 -5.33
C ASN A 52 -3.21 -8.83 -4.22
N GLU A 53 -2.33 -8.37 -3.42
CA GLU A 53 -1.87 -9.12 -2.26
C GLU A 53 -2.34 -8.43 -1.00
N ALA A 54 -2.53 -9.23 0.04
CA ALA A 54 -2.95 -8.69 1.33
C ALA A 54 -1.78 -8.07 2.06
N ASP A 55 -2.09 -7.31 3.06
CA ASP A 55 -1.10 -6.79 3.99
C ASP A 55 -0.02 -5.97 3.29
N ALA A 56 -0.46 -5.01 2.54
CA ALA A 56 0.44 -4.12 1.82
C ALA A 56 0.00 -2.67 1.98
N ALA A 57 0.79 -1.74 1.54
CA ALA A 57 0.44 -0.33 1.61
C ALA A 57 1.11 0.43 0.48
N LEU A 58 0.39 1.40 -0.06
CA LEU A 58 0.94 2.33 -1.00
C LEU A 58 1.28 3.59 -0.22
N VAL A 59 2.48 4.09 -0.34
CA VAL A 59 2.87 5.30 0.33
C VAL A 59 3.26 6.33 -0.73
N ILE A 60 2.62 7.47 -0.70
CA ILE A 60 2.91 8.54 -1.63
C ILE A 60 3.66 9.61 -0.86
N GLU A 61 4.89 9.83 -1.27
CA GLU A 61 5.72 10.81 -0.61
C GLU A 61 5.82 12.03 -1.52
N LYS A 62 5.34 13.17 -1.10
CA LYS A 62 5.34 14.34 -1.93
C LYS A 62 6.14 15.45 -1.31
N LYS A 63 7.36 15.60 -1.76
CA LYS A 63 8.22 16.65 -1.29
C LYS A 63 8.92 17.19 -2.49
N GLY A 64 8.38 18.17 -3.10
CA GLY A 64 8.90 18.69 -4.33
C GLY A 64 8.57 17.76 -5.45
N SER A 65 9.08 16.58 -5.44
CA SER A 65 8.69 15.60 -6.43
C SER A 65 7.83 14.54 -5.74
N THR A 66 7.24 13.69 -6.50
CA THR A 66 6.34 12.68 -5.97
C THR A 66 6.94 11.30 -6.17
N ILE A 67 6.99 10.53 -5.11
CA ILE A 67 7.52 9.19 -5.18
C ILE A 67 6.48 8.21 -4.67
N PHE A 68 6.24 7.15 -5.42
CA PHE A 68 5.28 6.14 -5.02
C PHE A 68 6.03 4.90 -4.55
N HIS A 69 5.82 4.55 -3.30
CA HIS A 69 6.46 3.37 -2.72
C HIS A 69 5.41 2.29 -2.46
N LEU A 70 5.76 1.05 -2.66
CA LEU A 70 4.86 -0.04 -2.32
C LEU A 70 5.50 -0.89 -1.24
N LEU A 71 4.82 -1.05 -0.13
CA LEU A 71 5.32 -1.90 0.93
C LEU A 71 4.50 -3.18 0.91
N CYS A 72 5.15 -4.30 0.96
CA CYS A 72 4.43 -5.57 0.84
C CYS A 72 5.16 -6.67 1.58
N ALA A 73 4.57 -7.84 1.58
CA ALA A 73 5.14 -8.98 2.29
C ALA A 73 6.40 -9.48 1.61
N GLU A 74 7.33 -9.94 2.41
CA GLU A 74 8.55 -10.50 1.87
C GLU A 74 8.30 -11.85 1.26
N LYS A 75 9.15 -12.25 0.36
CA LYS A 75 9.03 -13.58 -0.19
C LYS A 75 9.55 -14.56 0.85
N ASP A 76 8.81 -15.60 1.11
CA ASP A 76 9.19 -16.59 2.08
C ASP A 76 8.62 -17.90 1.58
N GLU A 77 9.46 -18.79 1.11
CA GLU A 77 9.00 -20.01 0.50
C GLU A 77 8.12 -20.83 1.39
N VAL A 78 8.39 -20.87 2.66
CA VAL A 78 7.59 -21.68 3.55
C VAL A 78 6.19 -21.08 3.68
N ARG A 79 6.11 -19.79 3.87
CA ARG A 79 4.80 -19.17 4.01
C ARG A 79 4.03 -19.19 2.71
N GLU A 80 4.71 -19.09 1.61
CA GLU A 80 4.04 -19.05 0.32
C GLU A 80 3.37 -20.38 -0.01
N LYS A 81 3.81 -21.44 0.60
CA LYS A 81 3.15 -22.69 0.39
C LYS A 81 1.77 -22.68 0.97
N TRP A 82 1.54 -21.94 2.01
CA TRP A 82 0.25 -21.87 2.64
C TRP A 82 -0.57 -20.66 2.23
N GLU A 83 0.09 -19.55 1.98
CA GLU A 83 -0.60 -18.32 1.71
C GLU A 83 -0.61 -17.90 0.26
N GLY A 84 0.08 -18.60 -0.56
CA GLY A 84 0.16 -18.26 -1.97
C GLY A 84 1.39 -17.43 -2.28
N PRO A 85 1.71 -17.27 -3.53
CA PRO A 85 2.95 -16.60 -3.91
C PRO A 85 2.92 -15.12 -3.58
N ARG A 86 4.10 -14.57 -3.35
CA ARG A 86 4.25 -13.17 -3.06
C ARG A 86 5.28 -12.56 -4.00
N LEU A 87 5.05 -11.31 -4.38
CA LEU A 87 5.97 -10.64 -5.28
C LEU A 87 7.28 -10.29 -4.60
N GLY A 88 7.21 -9.80 -3.40
CA GLY A 88 8.38 -9.36 -2.64
C GLY A 88 8.71 -7.91 -2.91
N PRO A 89 9.20 -7.19 -1.90
CA PRO A 89 9.50 -5.77 -2.04
C PRO A 89 10.56 -5.48 -3.10
N GLU A 90 11.46 -6.42 -3.30
CA GLU A 90 12.54 -6.17 -4.24
C GLU A 90 12.06 -6.20 -5.68
N ASN A 91 10.87 -6.65 -5.93
CA ASN A 91 10.38 -6.75 -7.30
C ASN A 91 9.30 -5.73 -7.65
N VAL A 92 8.97 -4.81 -6.76
CA VAL A 92 7.88 -3.90 -7.02
C VAL A 92 8.19 -2.91 -8.14
N THR A 93 9.45 -2.72 -8.45
CA THR A 93 9.80 -1.82 -9.53
C THR A 93 9.28 -2.37 -10.86
N GLN A 94 9.05 -3.66 -10.95
CA GLN A 94 8.49 -4.23 -12.15
C GLN A 94 7.07 -3.74 -12.38
N LEU A 95 6.42 -3.23 -11.35
CA LEU A 95 5.07 -2.74 -11.46
C LEU A 95 5.02 -1.22 -11.59
N GLY A 96 6.15 -0.58 -11.69
CA GLY A 96 6.17 0.85 -11.89
C GLY A 96 6.31 1.68 -10.63
N PHE A 97 6.61 1.07 -9.50
CA PHE A 97 6.83 1.83 -8.27
C PHE A 97 8.30 2.19 -8.18
N GLU A 98 8.60 3.32 -7.57
CA GLU A 98 9.98 3.73 -7.46
C GLU A 98 10.74 2.89 -6.47
N SER A 99 10.12 2.44 -5.43
CA SER A 99 10.82 1.57 -4.50
C SER A 99 9.85 0.73 -3.71
N GLY A 100 10.34 -0.31 -3.09
CA GLY A 100 9.53 -1.19 -2.28
C GLY A 100 10.22 -1.50 -0.98
N PHE A 101 9.44 -1.70 0.06
CA PHE A 101 9.95 -2.04 1.37
C PHE A 101 9.08 -3.11 1.99
N LYS A 102 9.53 -3.73 3.06
CA LYS A 102 8.74 -4.72 3.74
C LYS A 102 7.60 -4.04 4.46
N ILE A 103 6.44 -4.66 4.44
CA ILE A 103 5.28 -4.05 5.11
C ILE A 103 5.56 -3.85 6.58
N ASP A 104 6.39 -4.69 7.18
CA ASP A 104 6.70 -4.56 8.59
C ASP A 104 7.41 -3.25 8.89
N ASP A 105 7.98 -2.61 7.90
CA ASP A 105 8.71 -1.37 8.10
C ASP A 105 7.83 -0.15 7.84
N LEU A 106 6.54 -0.33 7.70
CA LEU A 106 5.67 0.77 7.31
C LEU A 106 5.81 1.99 8.22
N ILE A 107 5.73 1.80 9.50
CA ILE A 107 5.77 2.93 10.41
C ILE A 107 7.12 3.58 10.36
N PHE A 108 8.17 2.78 10.35
CA PHE A 108 9.50 3.32 10.33
C PHE A 108 9.77 4.11 9.06
N LYS A 109 9.36 3.59 7.93
CA LYS A 109 9.60 4.28 6.67
C LYS A 109 8.73 5.53 6.53
N THR A 110 7.49 5.47 6.99
CA THR A 110 6.64 6.63 6.93
C THR A 110 7.22 7.77 7.77
N THR A 111 7.74 7.42 8.93
CA THR A 111 8.38 8.42 9.78
C THR A 111 9.60 9.02 9.10
N GLU A 112 10.35 8.17 8.43
CA GLU A 112 11.51 8.64 7.74
C GLU A 112 11.15 9.59 6.63
N PHE A 113 10.10 9.29 5.86
CA PHE A 113 9.70 10.14 4.77
C PHE A 113 9.18 11.49 5.25
N LEU A 114 8.72 11.57 6.49
CA LEU A 114 8.10 12.67 6.94
C LEU A 114 8.98 13.59 7.58
N GLU A 115 9.75 14.33 7.05
CA GLU A 115 10.44 15.21 7.76
C GLU A 115 9.54 16.22 8.10
N VAL A 116 8.42 16.34 7.54
CA VAL A 116 7.63 17.26 7.83
C VAL A 116 6.59 16.84 8.37
N GLN A 117 5.56 16.99 8.27
CA GLN A 117 4.74 16.77 9.09
C GLN A 117 3.43 16.35 8.87
N ILE A 118 2.91 16.19 7.77
CA ILE A 118 1.52 15.84 7.55
C ILE A 118 1.39 14.45 7.03
N ILE A 119 0.66 13.59 7.72
CA ILE A 119 0.38 12.26 7.25
C ILE A 119 -1.08 12.14 6.94
N TYR A 120 -1.42 11.72 5.77
CA TYR A 120 -2.79 11.46 5.42
C TYR A 120 -3.00 9.95 5.37
N PHE A 121 -3.94 9.45 6.16
CA PHE A 121 -4.25 8.07 6.09
C PHE A 121 -5.55 7.92 5.37
N VAL A 122 -5.59 7.18 4.32
CA VAL A 122 -6.79 6.96 3.57
C VAL A 122 -7.26 5.56 3.87
N LYS A 123 -8.40 5.43 4.54
CA LYS A 123 -8.86 4.18 4.84
C LYS A 123 -10.08 3.96 4.17
N THR A 124 -10.12 3.16 3.31
CA THR A 124 -11.23 3.07 2.50
C THR A 124 -12.30 2.29 3.05
N LYS A 125 -12.10 1.36 3.84
CA LYS A 125 -13.14 0.63 4.24
C LYS A 125 -13.80 1.10 5.40
N VAL A 126 -13.35 1.96 6.07
CA VAL A 126 -14.00 2.20 7.20
C VAL A 126 -14.44 3.35 7.20
N LYS A 127 -15.23 3.73 7.23
CA LYS A 127 -15.67 4.80 7.10
C LYS A 127 -15.95 5.45 8.21
N LYS A 128 -16.59 5.64 8.64
CA LYS A 128 -17.08 6.20 9.59
C LYS A 128 -16.27 6.69 10.52
N ASN A 129 -16.38 7.51 11.07
CA ASN A 129 -15.74 7.98 12.10
C ASN A 129 -14.37 8.16 11.92
N TYR A 130 -13.86 8.34 10.93
CA TYR A 130 -12.64 8.42 10.82
C TYR A 130 -12.32 9.74 10.67
N SER A 131 -11.96 10.46 11.45
CA SER A 131 -11.73 11.74 11.30
C SER A 131 -10.36 11.94 11.24
N LEU A 132 -9.87 12.61 10.34
CA LEU A 132 -8.61 12.82 10.26
C LEU A 132 -8.37 14.11 10.71
N HIS A 133 -8.09 14.39 11.72
CA HIS A 133 -7.83 15.71 12.05
C HIS A 133 -6.48 15.87 12.50
#